data_14d115d57e02ffcd4ee9119d4e7f77d3
#
_entry.id   14d115d57e02ffcd4ee9119d4e7f77d3
#
_cell.length_a   1.000
_cell.length_b   1.000
_cell.length_c   1.000
_cell.angle_alpha   90.00
_cell.angle_beta   90.00
_cell.angle_gamma   90.00
#
_symmetry.space_group_name_H-M   'P 1'
#
loop_
_entity.id
_entity.type
_entity.pdbx_description
1 polymer ?
#
loop_
_entity_poly.entity_id
_entity_poly.type
_entity_poly.pdbx_seq_one_letter_code
_entity_poly.pdbx_strand_id
1 'polypeptide(L)'
;MATRALVTGATGFIGGRLAESLARSGVDVRCLVRTPAKAEQLRLQGCELRQGDVTDPTSLEGAGAGVDVAYFLVHAMAGGEGFQERERAGARNFARMAKREGVGQVVYLGGLGDESVSKHLRSRHETALALKAEGPPLTYFRAAMVVGAQSESYRTLRYLVKRLPVMIAPAWLKIATQPIGIGDVIEYLRRAPEVPESRGREVQIGGPDVLSYGEMLDRMALAMGMRPRPKLPVPFITPWLSALWLGLVTPVDTNVARPLVEGLTTETVVTDGSGADALGVAPRGFDEVLRLALAEEVGVG
;
A
#
# COMPACT_ATOMS: atom_id res chain seq x y z
N MET A 1 16.90 -12.08 -13.17
CA MET A 1 16.65 -10.93 -12.26
C MET A 1 16.67 -9.66 -13.08
N ALA A 2 15.83 -8.67 -12.75
CA ALA A 2 15.97 -7.33 -13.31
C ALA A 2 17.34 -6.76 -12.92
N THR A 3 18.05 -6.13 -13.85
CA THR A 3 19.33 -5.48 -13.58
C THR A 3 19.14 -4.04 -13.14
N ARG A 4 18.08 -3.37 -13.63
CA ARG A 4 17.72 -2.00 -13.24
C ARG A 4 16.22 -1.84 -13.01
N ALA A 5 15.86 -1.17 -11.91
CA ALA A 5 14.50 -0.89 -11.52
C ALA A 5 14.24 0.62 -11.38
N LEU A 6 13.07 1.09 -11.84
CA LEU A 6 12.57 2.44 -11.58
C LEU A 6 11.48 2.37 -10.50
N VAL A 7 11.64 3.14 -9.42
CA VAL A 7 10.66 3.21 -8.33
C VAL A 7 10.08 4.62 -8.25
N THR A 8 8.76 4.76 -8.45
CA THR A 8 8.03 5.99 -8.13
C THR A 8 7.40 5.87 -6.75
N GLY A 9 7.11 7.00 -6.11
CA GLY A 9 6.62 6.98 -4.72
C GLY A 9 7.66 6.50 -3.71
N ALA A 10 8.95 6.56 -4.06
CA ALA A 10 10.07 6.08 -3.25
C ALA A 10 10.23 6.78 -1.89
N THR A 11 9.65 7.95 -1.70
CA THR A 11 9.61 8.64 -0.38
C THR A 11 8.43 8.19 0.50
N GLY A 12 7.57 7.30 -0.01
CA GLY A 12 6.41 6.76 0.71
C GLY A 12 6.74 5.48 1.49
N PHE A 13 5.78 5.05 2.30
CA PHE A 13 5.90 3.90 3.20
C PHE A 13 6.31 2.59 2.49
N ILE A 14 5.70 2.28 1.33
CA ILE A 14 5.98 1.06 0.57
C ILE A 14 7.16 1.27 -0.37
N GLY A 15 7.17 2.39 -1.12
CA GLY A 15 8.18 2.64 -2.13
C GLY A 15 9.60 2.77 -1.56
N GLY A 16 9.76 3.40 -0.38
CA GLY A 16 11.05 3.51 0.29
C GLY A 16 11.62 2.14 0.70
N ARG A 17 10.77 1.30 1.32
CA ARG A 17 11.17 -0.06 1.71
C ARG A 17 11.48 -0.95 0.51
N LEU A 18 10.73 -0.79 -0.57
CA LEU A 18 11.00 -1.53 -1.80
C LEU A 18 12.34 -1.10 -2.42
N ALA A 19 12.59 0.20 -2.56
CA ALA A 19 13.83 0.72 -3.11
C ALA A 19 15.05 0.23 -2.31
N GLU A 20 14.98 0.31 -0.99
CA GLU A 20 16.00 -0.22 -0.09
C GLU A 20 16.21 -1.74 -0.24
N SER A 21 15.13 -2.52 -0.31
CA SER A 21 15.19 -3.97 -0.48
C SER A 21 15.81 -4.37 -1.81
N LEU A 22 15.44 -3.69 -2.90
CA LEU A 22 16.01 -3.92 -4.22
C LEU A 22 17.51 -3.58 -4.26
N ALA A 23 17.91 -2.42 -3.74
CA ALA A 23 19.31 -2.01 -3.67
C ALA A 23 20.16 -2.99 -2.87
N ARG A 24 19.67 -3.45 -1.71
CA ARG A 24 20.35 -4.49 -0.90
C ARG A 24 20.49 -5.84 -1.63
N SER A 25 19.58 -6.13 -2.56
CA SER A 25 19.65 -7.34 -3.41
C SER A 25 20.53 -7.18 -4.63
N GLY A 26 21.25 -6.05 -4.78
CA GLY A 26 22.17 -5.79 -5.89
C GLY A 26 21.49 -5.31 -7.17
N VAL A 27 20.21 -4.91 -7.11
CA VAL A 27 19.52 -4.28 -8.24
C VAL A 27 19.94 -2.81 -8.33
N ASP A 28 20.23 -2.32 -9.53
CA ASP A 28 20.44 -0.89 -9.78
C ASP A 28 19.09 -0.16 -9.71
N VAL A 29 18.91 0.67 -8.67
CA VAL A 29 17.60 1.30 -8.37
C VAL A 29 17.65 2.79 -8.71
N ARG A 30 16.78 3.20 -9.62
CA ARG A 30 16.47 4.61 -9.89
C ARG A 30 15.17 4.99 -9.19
N CYS A 31 15.20 6.01 -8.35
CA CYS A 31 14.06 6.55 -7.66
C CYS A 31 13.58 7.86 -8.33
N LEU A 32 12.37 7.86 -8.90
CA LEU A 32 11.74 9.09 -9.38
C LEU A 32 11.11 9.84 -8.22
N VAL A 33 11.60 11.04 -7.93
CA VAL A 33 11.19 11.84 -6.77
C VAL A 33 10.95 13.30 -7.16
N ARG A 34 9.92 13.90 -6.57
CA ARG A 34 9.62 15.33 -6.82
C ARG A 34 10.64 16.26 -6.16
N THR A 35 11.11 15.89 -5.00
CA THR A 35 12.03 16.69 -4.19
C THR A 35 13.18 15.80 -3.72
N PRO A 36 14.33 15.79 -4.42
CA PRO A 36 15.48 14.93 -4.11
C PRO A 36 15.96 15.05 -2.66
N ALA A 37 15.94 16.24 -2.08
CA ALA A 37 16.34 16.46 -0.69
C ALA A 37 15.53 15.65 0.34
N LYS A 38 14.28 15.24 0.02
CA LYS A 38 13.47 14.37 0.88
C LYS A 38 13.79 12.87 0.72
N ALA A 39 14.64 12.53 -0.25
CA ALA A 39 15.01 11.15 -0.58
C ALA A 39 16.51 10.88 -0.33
N GLU A 40 17.20 11.77 0.38
CA GLU A 40 18.65 11.66 0.61
C GLU A 40 19.03 10.33 1.26
N GLN A 41 18.21 9.80 2.14
CA GLN A 41 18.45 8.48 2.74
C GLN A 41 18.54 7.36 1.69
N LEU A 42 17.71 7.42 0.63
CA LEU A 42 17.77 6.43 -0.46
C LEU A 42 19.07 6.57 -1.27
N ARG A 43 19.55 7.79 -1.45
CA ARG A 43 20.85 8.04 -2.10
C ARG A 43 22.00 7.43 -1.30
N LEU A 44 21.97 7.56 0.03
CA LEU A 44 22.95 6.95 0.93
C LEU A 44 22.89 5.41 0.90
N GLN A 45 21.74 4.84 0.55
CA GLN A 45 21.55 3.40 0.35
C GLN A 45 21.94 2.91 -1.08
N GLY A 46 22.50 3.77 -1.91
CA GLY A 46 22.97 3.42 -3.25
C GLY A 46 21.96 3.60 -4.38
N CYS A 47 20.80 4.22 -4.13
CA CYS A 47 19.83 4.50 -5.18
C CYS A 47 20.21 5.75 -5.99
N GLU A 48 20.03 5.68 -7.32
CA GLU A 48 20.06 6.87 -8.19
C GLU A 48 18.80 7.71 -7.93
N LEU A 49 18.94 9.00 -7.64
CA LEU A 49 17.82 9.92 -7.54
C LEU A 49 17.61 10.68 -8.84
N ARG A 50 16.42 10.56 -9.42
CA ARG A 50 16.00 11.35 -10.56
C ARG A 50 14.84 12.24 -10.18
N GLN A 51 14.97 13.54 -10.42
CA GLN A 51 13.88 14.47 -10.19
C GLN A 51 12.84 14.36 -11.31
N GLY A 52 11.54 14.29 -10.93
CA GLY A 52 10.42 14.29 -11.85
C GLY A 52 9.08 14.16 -11.12
N ASP A 53 8.01 14.54 -11.81
CA ASP A 53 6.61 14.40 -11.34
C ASP A 53 5.81 13.64 -12.39
N VAL A 54 5.10 12.60 -11.99
CA VAL A 54 4.28 11.79 -12.89
C VAL A 54 3.15 12.61 -13.55
N THR A 55 2.77 13.74 -12.98
CA THR A 55 1.77 14.66 -13.55
C THR A 55 2.35 15.57 -14.65
N ASP A 56 3.68 15.67 -14.73
CA ASP A 56 4.39 16.41 -15.77
C ASP A 56 5.11 15.45 -16.72
N PRO A 57 4.57 15.18 -17.93
CA PRO A 57 5.16 14.22 -18.86
C PRO A 57 6.57 14.61 -19.34
N THR A 58 6.91 15.90 -19.33
CA THR A 58 8.25 16.34 -19.79
C THR A 58 9.32 15.99 -18.77
N SER A 59 8.99 16.02 -17.47
CA SER A 59 9.91 15.62 -16.41
C SER A 59 10.20 14.12 -16.37
N LEU A 60 9.41 13.30 -17.07
CA LEU A 60 9.59 11.84 -17.16
C LEU A 60 10.52 11.40 -18.28
N GLU A 61 10.93 12.29 -19.19
CA GLU A 61 11.77 11.93 -20.33
C GLU A 61 13.11 11.32 -19.86
N GLY A 62 13.46 10.12 -20.38
CA GLY A 62 14.64 9.36 -19.99
C GLY A 62 14.57 8.71 -18.61
N ALA A 63 13.44 8.78 -17.89
CA ALA A 63 13.34 8.15 -16.58
C ALA A 63 13.37 6.62 -16.65
N GLY A 64 12.82 6.02 -17.70
CA GLY A 64 12.81 4.59 -17.97
C GLY A 64 13.97 4.08 -18.80
N ALA A 65 14.92 4.93 -19.20
CA ALA A 65 16.03 4.52 -20.05
C ALA A 65 16.90 3.44 -19.40
N GLY A 66 16.99 2.26 -20.05
CA GLY A 66 17.72 1.10 -19.57
C GLY A 66 17.08 0.39 -18.36
N VAL A 67 15.80 0.67 -18.05
CA VAL A 67 15.05 0.07 -16.94
C VAL A 67 14.36 -1.21 -17.41
N ASP A 68 14.51 -2.32 -16.68
CA ASP A 68 13.86 -3.59 -16.96
C ASP A 68 12.44 -3.63 -16.37
N VAL A 69 12.27 -3.12 -15.14
CA VAL A 69 11.00 -3.09 -14.41
C VAL A 69 10.73 -1.73 -13.77
N ALA A 70 9.51 -1.24 -13.86
CA ALA A 70 9.12 0.02 -13.25
C ALA A 70 7.97 -0.16 -12.26
N TYR A 71 8.13 0.38 -11.05
CA TYR A 71 7.14 0.31 -9.98
C TYR A 71 6.38 1.63 -9.87
N PHE A 72 5.07 1.57 -10.09
CA PHE A 72 4.19 2.71 -9.89
C PHE A 72 3.56 2.66 -8.51
N LEU A 73 4.17 3.36 -7.53
CA LEU A 73 3.74 3.37 -6.13
C LEU A 73 3.34 4.78 -5.63
N VAL A 74 3.08 5.69 -6.58
CA VAL A 74 2.53 7.01 -6.26
C VAL A 74 1.08 6.86 -5.85
N HIS A 75 0.75 7.45 -4.70
CA HIS A 75 -0.60 7.47 -4.20
C HIS A 75 -0.88 8.77 -3.44
N ALA A 76 -1.96 9.48 -3.80
CA ALA A 76 -2.38 10.71 -3.15
C ALA A 76 -3.59 10.45 -2.25
N MET A 77 -3.37 10.04 -0.99
CA MET A 77 -4.48 9.87 -0.02
C MET A 77 -5.15 11.19 0.39
N ALA A 78 -4.44 12.31 0.28
CA ALA A 78 -4.89 13.62 0.76
C ALA A 78 -5.09 14.64 -0.39
N GLY A 79 -5.68 14.23 -1.51
CA GLY A 79 -5.60 14.98 -2.75
C GLY A 79 -6.66 16.05 -3.04
N GLY A 80 -7.61 16.39 -2.15
CA GLY A 80 -8.65 17.40 -2.45
C GLY A 80 -9.49 17.09 -3.70
N GLU A 81 -10.25 18.06 -4.20
CA GLU A 81 -11.00 17.91 -5.46
C GLU A 81 -10.08 17.65 -6.65
N GLY A 82 -10.49 16.73 -7.55
CA GLY A 82 -9.76 16.37 -8.77
C GLY A 82 -8.54 15.46 -8.56
N PHE A 83 -8.31 14.90 -7.36
CA PHE A 83 -7.16 14.00 -7.14
C PHE A 83 -7.20 12.75 -8.01
N GLN A 84 -8.39 12.18 -8.25
CA GLN A 84 -8.57 10.98 -9.08
C GLN A 84 -8.12 11.23 -10.52
N GLU A 85 -8.46 12.41 -11.09
CA GLU A 85 -8.03 12.76 -12.44
C GLU A 85 -6.51 12.94 -12.51
N ARG A 86 -5.90 13.58 -11.50
CA ARG A 86 -4.42 13.71 -11.41
C ARG A 86 -3.73 12.36 -11.29
N GLU A 87 -4.28 11.41 -10.49
CA GLU A 87 -3.73 10.05 -10.40
C GLU A 87 -3.80 9.34 -11.74
N ARG A 88 -4.95 9.39 -12.43
CA ARG A 88 -5.12 8.78 -13.75
C ARG A 88 -4.19 9.41 -14.80
N ALA A 89 -4.07 10.74 -14.80
CA ALA A 89 -3.17 11.44 -15.72
C ALA A 89 -1.72 11.04 -15.46
N GLY A 90 -1.29 11.01 -14.19
CA GLY A 90 0.05 10.55 -13.80
C GLY A 90 0.32 9.11 -14.21
N ALA A 91 -0.67 8.21 -14.04
CA ALA A 91 -0.56 6.82 -14.46
C ALA A 91 -0.39 6.70 -16.00
N ARG A 92 -1.18 7.44 -16.79
CA ARG A 92 -1.05 7.46 -18.25
C ARG A 92 0.31 7.99 -18.70
N ASN A 93 0.76 9.10 -18.13
CA ASN A 93 2.08 9.68 -18.47
C ASN A 93 3.20 8.69 -18.18
N PHE A 94 3.15 8.06 -16.99
CA PHE A 94 4.13 7.06 -16.61
C PHE A 94 4.09 5.82 -17.52
N ALA A 95 2.90 5.31 -17.84
CA ALA A 95 2.72 4.17 -18.72
C ALA A 95 3.29 4.43 -20.13
N ARG A 96 2.99 5.61 -20.70
CA ARG A 96 3.52 6.04 -22.01
C ARG A 96 5.03 6.15 -21.99
N MET A 97 5.61 6.76 -20.95
CA MET A 97 7.07 6.84 -20.77
C MET A 97 7.67 5.44 -20.71
N ALA A 98 7.14 4.56 -19.86
CA ALA A 98 7.64 3.20 -19.69
C ALA A 98 7.60 2.42 -21.01
N LYS A 99 6.51 2.53 -21.79
CA LYS A 99 6.38 1.89 -23.10
C LYS A 99 7.36 2.47 -24.13
N ARG A 100 7.46 3.80 -24.21
CA ARG A 100 8.34 4.50 -25.15
C ARG A 100 9.80 4.18 -24.92
N GLU A 101 10.20 3.99 -23.66
CA GLU A 101 11.60 3.79 -23.27
C GLU A 101 11.96 2.29 -23.10
N GLY A 102 11.05 1.39 -23.50
CA GLY A 102 11.34 -0.05 -23.61
C GLY A 102 11.35 -0.79 -22.27
N VAL A 103 10.70 -0.26 -21.22
CA VAL A 103 10.53 -0.95 -19.93
C VAL A 103 9.78 -2.26 -20.17
N GLY A 104 10.32 -3.38 -19.65
CA GLY A 104 9.77 -4.72 -19.90
C GLY A 104 8.50 -5.06 -19.11
N GLN A 105 8.30 -4.41 -17.94
CA GLN A 105 7.16 -4.68 -17.04
C GLN A 105 6.89 -3.47 -16.16
N VAL A 106 5.60 -3.20 -15.91
CA VAL A 106 5.16 -2.31 -14.83
C VAL A 106 4.58 -3.15 -13.70
N VAL A 107 4.91 -2.79 -12.47
CA VAL A 107 4.35 -3.37 -11.26
C VAL A 107 3.59 -2.28 -10.49
N TYR A 108 2.34 -2.54 -10.13
CA TYR A 108 1.48 -1.61 -9.40
C TYR A 108 0.84 -2.30 -8.20
N LEU A 109 0.71 -1.58 -7.10
CA LEU A 109 0.02 -2.03 -5.90
C LEU A 109 -1.23 -1.16 -5.66
N GLY A 110 -2.39 -1.78 -5.78
CA GLY A 110 -3.68 -1.20 -5.45
C GLY A 110 -4.34 -1.84 -4.25
N GLY A 111 -5.64 -1.58 -4.08
CA GLY A 111 -6.45 -2.10 -2.97
C GLY A 111 -7.30 -3.31 -3.36
N LEU A 112 -7.46 -4.24 -2.43
CA LEU A 112 -8.41 -5.33 -2.51
C LEU A 112 -9.76 -4.86 -1.95
N GLY A 113 -10.87 -5.31 -2.52
CA GLY A 113 -12.23 -4.99 -2.12
C GLY A 113 -13.10 -4.52 -3.29
N ASP A 114 -14.33 -4.10 -2.98
CA ASP A 114 -15.32 -3.69 -3.97
C ASP A 114 -15.15 -2.22 -4.35
N GLU A 115 -14.79 -1.98 -5.61
CA GLU A 115 -14.59 -0.63 -6.16
C GLU A 115 -15.90 0.17 -6.27
N SER A 116 -17.06 -0.51 -6.30
CA SER A 116 -18.37 0.16 -6.37
C SER A 116 -18.71 0.91 -5.09
N VAL A 117 -18.21 0.42 -3.96
CA VAL A 117 -18.51 0.94 -2.62
C VAL A 117 -17.55 2.06 -2.20
N SER A 118 -16.26 1.96 -2.55
CA SER A 118 -15.24 2.91 -2.11
C SER A 118 -14.68 3.73 -3.28
N LYS A 119 -14.79 5.06 -3.19
CA LYS A 119 -14.15 5.99 -4.16
C LYS A 119 -12.64 5.78 -4.25
N HIS A 120 -12.01 5.45 -3.13
CA HIS A 120 -10.58 5.20 -3.05
C HIS A 120 -10.19 3.92 -3.80
N LEU A 121 -10.89 2.80 -3.59
CA LEU A 121 -10.66 1.55 -4.32
C LEU A 121 -10.92 1.73 -5.82
N ARG A 122 -11.96 2.47 -6.18
CA ARG A 122 -12.26 2.81 -7.58
C ARG A 122 -11.11 3.58 -8.22
N SER A 123 -10.58 4.62 -7.57
CA SER A 123 -9.44 5.38 -8.09
C SER A 123 -8.23 4.50 -8.35
N ARG A 124 -7.94 3.57 -7.42
CA ARG A 124 -6.84 2.61 -7.58
C ARG A 124 -7.05 1.66 -8.75
N HIS A 125 -8.27 1.17 -8.92
CA HIS A 125 -8.62 0.31 -10.05
C HIS A 125 -8.52 1.07 -11.38
N GLU A 126 -9.05 2.30 -11.46
CA GLU A 126 -8.93 3.18 -12.64
C GLU A 126 -7.47 3.50 -12.97
N THR A 127 -6.61 3.65 -11.95
CA THR A 127 -5.16 3.80 -12.12
C THR A 127 -4.55 2.54 -12.77
N ALA A 128 -4.93 1.34 -12.32
CA ALA A 128 -4.47 0.08 -12.92
C ALA A 128 -4.92 -0.04 -14.38
N LEU A 129 -6.17 0.32 -14.68
CA LEU A 129 -6.69 0.33 -16.06
C LEU A 129 -5.90 1.28 -16.96
N ALA A 130 -5.55 2.48 -16.45
CA ALA A 130 -4.76 3.45 -17.20
C ALA A 130 -3.33 2.94 -17.47
N LEU A 131 -2.68 2.32 -16.48
CA LEU A 131 -1.37 1.70 -16.65
C LEU A 131 -1.40 0.55 -17.67
N LYS A 132 -2.43 -0.30 -17.59
CA LYS A 132 -2.62 -1.45 -18.48
C LYS A 132 -2.89 -1.05 -19.93
N ALA A 133 -3.68 0.01 -20.13
CA ALA A 133 -4.09 0.44 -21.48
C ALA A 133 -2.93 1.04 -22.28
N GLU A 134 -2.01 1.74 -21.64
CA GLU A 134 -1.02 2.58 -22.33
C GLU A 134 0.43 2.13 -22.08
N GLY A 135 0.66 1.20 -21.12
CA GLY A 135 1.99 0.76 -20.69
C GLY A 135 2.44 -0.58 -21.27
N PRO A 136 3.61 -1.04 -20.82
CA PRO A 136 4.05 -2.41 -20.99
C PRO A 136 3.20 -3.38 -20.12
N PRO A 137 3.42 -4.72 -20.20
CA PRO A 137 2.69 -5.67 -19.36
C PRO A 137 2.65 -5.27 -17.89
N LEU A 138 1.44 -5.21 -17.31
CA LEU A 138 1.20 -4.77 -15.94
C LEU A 138 1.01 -5.97 -15.00
N THR A 139 1.83 -6.09 -13.96
CA THR A 139 1.48 -6.91 -12.79
C THR A 139 0.76 -6.02 -11.78
N TYR A 140 -0.52 -6.29 -11.57
CA TYR A 140 -1.37 -5.52 -10.68
C TYR A 140 -1.64 -6.28 -9.39
N PHE A 141 -0.94 -5.93 -8.31
CA PHE A 141 -1.23 -6.45 -6.98
C PHE A 141 -2.41 -5.73 -6.35
N ARG A 142 -3.32 -6.52 -5.76
CA ARG A 142 -4.40 -6.01 -4.90
C ARG A 142 -4.20 -6.54 -3.50
N ALA A 143 -3.94 -5.64 -2.57
CA ALA A 143 -3.76 -5.96 -1.16
C ALA A 143 -4.89 -5.41 -0.30
N ALA A 144 -5.24 -6.14 0.76
CA ALA A 144 -6.07 -5.64 1.84
C ALA A 144 -5.28 -4.63 2.70
N MET A 145 -5.51 -4.60 4.00
CA MET A 145 -4.78 -3.74 4.92
C MET A 145 -3.31 -4.13 5.01
N VAL A 146 -2.41 -3.23 4.61
CA VAL A 146 -0.96 -3.42 4.81
C VAL A 146 -0.55 -2.95 6.19
N VAL A 147 0.10 -3.84 6.96
CA VAL A 147 0.47 -3.63 8.35
C VAL A 147 1.98 -3.49 8.51
N GLY A 148 2.42 -2.43 9.17
CA GLY A 148 3.82 -2.15 9.50
C GLY A 148 3.94 -0.86 10.32
N ALA A 149 5.03 -0.65 11.04
CA ALA A 149 5.19 0.39 12.07
C ALA A 149 4.79 1.81 11.65
N GLN A 150 5.01 2.17 10.39
CA GLN A 150 4.70 3.51 9.86
C GLN A 150 3.42 3.54 9.01
N SER A 151 2.69 2.41 8.85
CA SER A 151 1.43 2.42 8.12
C SER A 151 0.34 3.13 8.92
N GLU A 152 -0.50 3.92 8.23
CA GLU A 152 -1.64 4.60 8.88
C GLU A 152 -2.62 3.60 9.51
N SER A 153 -2.81 2.44 8.87
CA SER A 153 -3.67 1.37 9.38
C SER A 153 -3.17 0.83 10.72
N TYR A 154 -1.89 0.49 10.83
CA TYR A 154 -1.27 0.02 12.08
C TYR A 154 -1.34 1.10 13.15
N ARG A 155 -0.97 2.35 12.81
CA ARG A 155 -1.02 3.48 13.74
C ARG A 155 -2.43 3.68 14.28
N THR A 156 -3.44 3.61 13.41
CA THR A 156 -4.86 3.72 13.81
C THR A 156 -5.25 2.63 14.82
N LEU A 157 -4.98 1.35 14.51
CA LEU A 157 -5.26 0.24 15.44
C LEU A 157 -4.59 0.47 16.80
N ARG A 158 -3.31 0.81 16.79
CA ARG A 158 -2.51 1.04 18.01
C ARG A 158 -3.05 2.20 18.84
N TYR A 159 -3.40 3.32 18.21
CA TYR A 159 -3.97 4.47 18.91
C TYR A 159 -5.33 4.18 19.54
N LEU A 160 -6.21 3.49 18.82
CA LEU A 160 -7.51 3.09 19.34
C LEU A 160 -7.35 2.23 20.60
N VAL A 161 -6.50 1.21 20.55
CA VAL A 161 -6.22 0.33 21.69
C VAL A 161 -5.62 1.10 22.87
N LYS A 162 -4.65 1.99 22.60
CA LYS A 162 -3.92 2.73 23.66
C LYS A 162 -4.80 3.76 24.37
N ARG A 163 -5.67 4.46 23.63
CA ARG A 163 -6.41 5.61 24.16
C ARG A 163 -7.80 5.29 24.68
N LEU A 164 -8.45 4.27 24.13
CA LEU A 164 -9.84 4.00 24.47
C LEU A 164 -9.94 2.91 25.53
N PRO A 165 -10.49 3.21 26.74
CA PRO A 165 -10.77 2.19 27.75
C PRO A 165 -11.96 1.30 27.32
N VAL A 166 -12.90 1.85 26.54
CA VAL A 166 -14.06 1.17 25.94
C VAL A 166 -14.17 1.61 24.49
N MET A 167 -14.42 0.67 23.59
CA MET A 167 -14.57 0.96 22.16
C MET A 167 -16.02 1.03 21.78
N ILE A 168 -16.40 2.09 21.09
CA ILE A 168 -17.65 2.12 20.33
C ILE A 168 -17.48 1.15 19.16
N ALA A 169 -18.39 0.20 19.02
CA ALA A 169 -18.35 -0.87 18.02
C ALA A 169 -19.39 -0.65 16.91
N PRO A 170 -19.07 0.12 15.85
CA PRO A 170 -19.90 0.22 14.67
C PRO A 170 -19.99 -1.14 13.94
N ALA A 171 -20.98 -1.29 13.07
CA ALA A 171 -21.20 -2.54 12.33
C ALA A 171 -19.97 -2.99 11.52
N TRP A 172 -19.18 -2.05 11.01
CA TRP A 172 -17.96 -2.35 10.21
C TRP A 172 -16.86 -3.08 11.03
N LEU A 173 -16.89 -3.05 12.37
CA LEU A 173 -15.95 -3.86 13.16
C LEU A 173 -16.08 -5.37 12.93
N LYS A 174 -17.21 -5.82 12.37
CA LYS A 174 -17.48 -7.23 12.04
C LYS A 174 -17.07 -7.61 10.62
N ILE A 175 -16.70 -6.63 9.79
CA ILE A 175 -16.33 -6.86 8.39
C ILE A 175 -14.99 -7.62 8.33
N ALA A 176 -14.95 -8.64 7.47
CA ALA A 176 -13.79 -9.47 7.27
C ALA A 176 -12.73 -8.77 6.41
N THR A 177 -11.49 -8.88 6.82
CA THR A 177 -10.32 -8.43 6.06
C THR A 177 -9.20 -9.47 6.17
N GLN A 178 -8.30 -9.48 5.21
CA GLN A 178 -7.14 -10.37 5.19
C GLN A 178 -5.85 -9.54 5.20
N PRO A 179 -5.44 -9.03 6.40
CA PRO A 179 -4.29 -8.14 6.52
C PRO A 179 -3.00 -8.81 6.10
N ILE A 180 -2.07 -8.03 5.57
CA ILE A 180 -0.76 -8.52 5.12
C ILE A 180 0.36 -7.65 5.70
N GLY A 181 1.48 -8.27 6.08
CA GLY A 181 2.67 -7.57 6.56
C GLY A 181 3.38 -6.80 5.46
N ILE A 182 3.93 -5.62 5.80
CA ILE A 182 4.71 -4.82 4.84
C ILE A 182 5.90 -5.61 4.26
N GLY A 183 6.58 -6.43 5.08
CA GLY A 183 7.69 -7.25 4.61
C GLY A 183 7.27 -8.25 3.52
N ASP A 184 6.08 -8.83 3.67
CA ASP A 184 5.55 -9.79 2.72
C ASP A 184 5.09 -9.09 1.42
N VAL A 185 4.49 -7.89 1.52
CA VAL A 185 4.20 -7.03 0.35
C VAL A 185 5.47 -6.71 -0.42
N ILE A 186 6.54 -6.31 0.26
CA ILE A 186 7.83 -6.01 -0.40
C ILE A 186 8.38 -7.25 -1.10
N GLU A 187 8.24 -8.43 -0.50
CA GLU A 187 8.70 -9.69 -1.12
C GLU A 187 7.89 -10.03 -2.38
N TYR A 188 6.56 -9.86 -2.37
CA TYR A 188 5.73 -10.01 -3.57
C TYR A 188 6.14 -9.05 -4.68
N LEU A 189 6.34 -7.77 -4.36
CA LEU A 189 6.74 -6.76 -5.34
C LEU A 189 8.13 -7.07 -5.92
N ARG A 190 9.07 -7.52 -5.08
CA ARG A 190 10.43 -7.87 -5.49
C ARG A 190 10.45 -9.09 -6.42
N ARG A 191 9.62 -10.11 -6.12
CA ARG A 191 9.55 -11.35 -6.93
C ARG A 191 8.81 -11.19 -8.25
N ALA A 192 7.94 -10.20 -8.39
CA ALA A 192 7.14 -10.03 -9.59
C ALA A 192 7.94 -10.08 -10.91
N PRO A 193 9.10 -9.40 -11.05
CA PRO A 193 9.89 -9.48 -12.29
C PRO A 193 10.56 -10.84 -12.53
N GLU A 194 10.74 -11.63 -11.48
CA GLU A 194 11.41 -12.94 -11.53
C GLU A 194 10.46 -14.06 -12.00
N VAL A 195 9.14 -13.83 -11.93
CA VAL A 195 8.09 -14.79 -12.28
C VAL A 195 7.36 -14.33 -13.54
N PRO A 196 7.71 -14.86 -14.72
CA PRO A 196 7.12 -14.44 -16.01
C PRO A 196 5.60 -14.51 -16.03
N GLU A 197 5.01 -15.48 -15.32
CA GLU A 197 3.58 -15.72 -15.20
C GLU A 197 2.84 -14.57 -14.48
N SER A 198 3.57 -13.73 -13.75
CA SER A 198 2.98 -12.54 -13.10
C SER A 198 2.66 -11.42 -14.09
N ARG A 199 3.32 -11.42 -15.25
CA ARG A 199 3.21 -10.34 -16.25
C ARG A 199 1.81 -10.30 -16.86
N GLY A 200 1.21 -9.12 -16.88
CA GLY A 200 -0.12 -8.90 -17.44
C GLY A 200 -1.25 -9.41 -16.55
N ARG A 201 -0.96 -9.87 -15.32
CA ARG A 201 -1.94 -10.44 -14.39
C ARG A 201 -2.31 -9.47 -13.26
N GLU A 202 -3.56 -9.61 -12.82
CA GLU A 202 -4.02 -9.16 -11.52
C GLU A 202 -3.73 -10.25 -10.49
N VAL A 203 -3.17 -9.89 -9.35
CA VAL A 203 -2.75 -10.79 -8.28
C VAL A 203 -3.28 -10.28 -6.95
N GLN A 204 -4.18 -11.03 -6.33
CA GLN A 204 -4.67 -10.72 -4.98
C GLN A 204 -3.69 -11.26 -3.95
N ILE A 205 -3.32 -10.42 -2.97
CA ILE A 205 -2.39 -10.80 -1.89
C ILE A 205 -2.97 -10.47 -0.52
N GLY A 206 -2.78 -11.39 0.42
CA GLY A 206 -3.21 -11.28 1.81
C GLY A 206 -2.31 -12.12 2.71
N GLY A 207 -2.38 -11.91 4.02
CA GLY A 207 -1.78 -12.79 5.00
C GLY A 207 -2.57 -14.10 5.14
N PRO A 208 -2.12 -15.03 5.99
CA PRO A 208 -2.83 -16.30 6.21
C PRO A 208 -4.11 -16.14 7.06
N ASP A 209 -4.24 -15.03 7.80
CA ASP A 209 -5.35 -14.80 8.70
C ASP A 209 -6.47 -13.98 8.05
N VAL A 210 -7.71 -14.49 8.08
CA VAL A 210 -8.91 -13.70 7.79
C VAL A 210 -9.52 -13.27 9.12
N LEU A 211 -9.59 -11.97 9.36
CA LEU A 211 -9.97 -11.38 10.64
C LEU A 211 -11.01 -10.28 10.46
N SER A 212 -11.90 -10.12 11.42
CA SER A 212 -12.66 -8.89 11.54
C SER A 212 -11.81 -7.75 12.10
N TYR A 213 -12.18 -6.51 11.84
CA TYR A 213 -11.49 -5.35 12.45
C TYR A 213 -11.54 -5.39 13.98
N GLY A 214 -12.62 -5.96 14.55
CA GLY A 214 -12.75 -6.17 15.99
C GLY A 214 -11.71 -7.14 16.56
N GLU A 215 -11.44 -8.24 15.87
CA GLU A 215 -10.41 -9.22 16.24
C GLU A 215 -9.01 -8.64 16.07
N MET A 216 -8.77 -7.84 15.02
CA MET A 216 -7.48 -7.16 14.84
C MET A 216 -7.17 -6.20 16.00
N LEU A 217 -8.18 -5.47 16.52
CA LEU A 217 -8.02 -4.61 17.71
C LEU A 217 -7.71 -5.44 18.96
N ASP A 218 -8.35 -6.61 19.14
CA ASP A 218 -8.07 -7.50 20.27
C ASP A 218 -6.65 -8.06 20.20
N ARG A 219 -6.22 -8.55 19.04
CA ARG A 219 -4.84 -9.04 18.82
C ARG A 219 -3.81 -7.92 19.00
N MET A 220 -4.09 -6.70 18.56
CA MET A 220 -3.24 -5.53 18.80
C MET A 220 -3.12 -5.24 20.31
N ALA A 221 -4.22 -5.30 21.07
CA ALA A 221 -4.20 -5.11 22.53
C ALA A 221 -3.27 -6.16 23.18
N LEU A 222 -3.44 -7.42 22.84
CA LEU A 222 -2.61 -8.52 23.34
C LEU A 222 -1.13 -8.35 22.99
N ALA A 223 -0.82 -7.97 21.74
CA ALA A 223 0.55 -7.71 21.30
C ALA A 223 1.21 -6.55 22.07
N MET A 224 0.42 -5.58 22.53
CA MET A 224 0.86 -4.46 23.38
C MET A 224 0.91 -4.82 24.89
N GLY A 225 0.66 -6.08 25.29
CA GLY A 225 0.58 -6.51 26.69
C GLY A 225 -0.65 -5.97 27.43
N MET A 226 -1.70 -5.57 26.70
CA MET A 226 -2.92 -5.01 27.24
C MET A 226 -4.08 -6.01 27.13
N ARG A 227 -5.11 -5.85 27.97
CA ARG A 227 -6.35 -6.63 27.82
C ARG A 227 -7.18 -6.10 26.63
N PRO A 228 -7.86 -6.98 25.88
CA PRO A 228 -8.82 -6.57 24.87
C PRO A 228 -9.86 -5.59 25.47
N ARG A 229 -10.21 -4.57 24.69
CA ARG A 229 -11.11 -3.51 25.15
C ARG A 229 -12.57 -3.94 25.03
N PRO A 230 -13.41 -3.69 26.06
CA PRO A 230 -14.84 -3.87 25.93
C PRO A 230 -15.39 -3.11 24.71
N LYS A 231 -16.25 -3.76 23.94
CA LYS A 231 -16.86 -3.18 22.74
C LYS A 231 -18.35 -2.95 22.98
N LEU A 232 -18.81 -1.70 22.93
CA LEU A 232 -20.20 -1.32 23.02
C LEU A 232 -20.81 -1.26 21.62
N PRO A 233 -21.71 -2.17 21.25
CA PRO A 233 -22.35 -2.16 19.93
C PRO A 233 -23.18 -0.90 19.74
N VAL A 234 -22.93 -0.15 18.66
CA VAL A 234 -23.70 1.02 18.26
C VAL A 234 -24.06 0.88 16.77
N PRO A 235 -25.22 0.27 16.47
CA PRO A 235 -25.54 -0.16 15.10
C PRO A 235 -25.82 0.98 14.12
N PHE A 236 -26.09 2.19 14.60
CA PHE A 236 -26.53 3.32 13.77
C PHE A 236 -25.45 4.37 13.49
N ILE A 237 -24.17 4.07 13.73
CA ILE A 237 -23.09 5.00 13.40
C ILE A 237 -22.80 4.94 11.90
N THR A 238 -23.03 6.06 11.22
CA THR A 238 -22.69 6.20 9.79
C THR A 238 -21.15 6.23 9.58
N PRO A 239 -20.64 5.88 8.37
CA PRO A 239 -19.23 6.00 8.06
C PRO A 239 -18.68 7.42 8.29
N TRP A 240 -19.49 8.45 8.05
CA TRP A 240 -19.13 9.84 8.30
C TRP A 240 -18.90 10.15 9.79
N LEU A 241 -19.82 9.72 10.66
CA LEU A 241 -19.67 9.86 12.11
C LEU A 241 -18.48 9.05 12.63
N SER A 242 -18.24 7.86 12.07
CA SER A 242 -17.05 7.05 12.38
C SER A 242 -15.75 7.76 12.02
N ALA A 243 -15.68 8.42 10.86
CA ALA A 243 -14.50 9.17 10.43
C ALA A 243 -14.22 10.40 11.33
N LEU A 244 -15.27 11.15 11.72
CA LEU A 244 -15.14 12.25 12.66
C LEU A 244 -14.65 11.78 14.02
N TRP A 245 -15.22 10.68 14.54
CA TRP A 245 -14.81 10.11 15.80
C TRP A 245 -13.34 9.61 15.75
N LEU A 246 -12.93 8.93 14.68
CA LEU A 246 -11.53 8.54 14.48
C LEU A 246 -10.59 9.76 14.46
N GLY A 247 -10.94 10.83 13.75
CA GLY A 247 -10.16 12.07 13.74
C GLY A 247 -10.04 12.74 15.11
N LEU A 248 -11.04 12.55 16.00
CA LEU A 248 -11.03 13.07 17.37
C LEU A 248 -10.13 12.25 18.30
N VAL A 249 -10.15 10.92 18.16
CA VAL A 249 -9.45 9.99 19.09
C VAL A 249 -8.08 9.53 18.60
N THR A 250 -7.76 9.74 17.33
CA THR A 250 -6.46 9.39 16.73
C THR A 250 -5.81 10.64 16.10
N PRO A 251 -4.48 10.67 15.95
CA PRO A 251 -3.79 11.77 15.24
C PRO A 251 -3.89 11.64 13.72
N VAL A 252 -4.79 10.83 13.20
CA VAL A 252 -5.02 10.68 11.76
C VAL A 252 -5.84 11.87 11.27
N ASP A 253 -5.34 12.53 10.21
CA ASP A 253 -6.06 13.62 9.56
C ASP A 253 -7.44 13.12 9.09
N THR A 254 -8.49 13.90 9.32
CA THR A 254 -9.87 13.57 8.92
C THR A 254 -10.00 13.34 7.41
N ASN A 255 -9.15 14.00 6.61
CA ASN A 255 -9.08 13.77 5.17
C ASN A 255 -8.54 12.37 4.81
N VAL A 256 -7.75 11.76 5.69
CA VAL A 256 -7.25 10.38 5.55
C VAL A 256 -8.20 9.38 6.24
N ALA A 257 -8.78 9.76 7.38
CA ALA A 257 -9.69 8.91 8.15
C ALA A 257 -10.94 8.54 7.34
N ARG A 258 -11.51 9.47 6.56
CA ARG A 258 -12.73 9.22 5.77
C ARG A 258 -12.55 8.15 4.68
N PRO A 259 -11.56 8.22 3.79
CA PRO A 259 -11.28 7.14 2.83
C PRO A 259 -10.98 5.80 3.50
N LEU A 260 -10.29 5.81 4.65
CA LEU A 260 -10.04 4.60 5.43
C LEU A 260 -11.35 3.97 5.89
N VAL A 261 -12.25 4.75 6.52
CA VAL A 261 -13.55 4.23 7.03
C VAL A 261 -14.45 3.76 5.87
N GLU A 262 -14.47 4.45 4.75
CA GLU A 262 -15.21 4.00 3.56
C GLU A 262 -14.70 2.62 3.09
N GLY A 263 -13.39 2.38 3.12
CA GLY A 263 -12.79 1.08 2.82
C GLY A 263 -13.11 -0.02 3.84
N LEU A 264 -13.45 0.33 5.10
CA LEU A 264 -13.80 -0.63 6.14
C LEU A 264 -15.23 -1.21 5.99
N THR A 265 -16.05 -0.68 5.08
CA THR A 265 -17.44 -1.11 4.90
C THR A 265 -17.60 -2.28 3.92
N THR A 266 -16.54 -2.75 3.30
CA THR A 266 -16.52 -3.87 2.37
C THR A 266 -15.49 -4.92 2.80
N GLU A 267 -15.79 -6.18 2.52
CA GLU A 267 -14.85 -7.26 2.76
C GLU A 267 -13.63 -7.12 1.86
N THR A 268 -12.45 -7.37 2.43
CA THR A 268 -11.18 -7.32 1.74
C THR A 268 -10.43 -8.63 1.95
N VAL A 269 -11.02 -9.70 1.43
CA VAL A 269 -10.53 -11.08 1.53
C VAL A 269 -10.10 -11.56 0.15
N VAL A 270 -8.99 -12.29 0.08
CA VAL A 270 -8.50 -12.90 -1.16
C VAL A 270 -9.49 -13.97 -1.62
N THR A 271 -9.97 -13.84 -2.83
CA THR A 271 -10.90 -14.78 -3.47
C THR A 271 -10.22 -15.68 -4.52
N ASP A 272 -9.08 -15.21 -5.06
CA ASP A 272 -8.22 -15.96 -5.96
C ASP A 272 -6.75 -15.84 -5.53
N GLY A 273 -6.23 -16.89 -4.90
CA GLY A 273 -4.83 -16.99 -4.47
C GLY A 273 -3.86 -17.48 -5.55
N SER A 274 -4.35 -17.95 -6.69
CA SER A 274 -3.51 -18.62 -7.70
C SER A 274 -2.33 -17.79 -8.22
N GLY A 275 -2.53 -16.48 -8.34
CA GLY A 275 -1.47 -15.55 -8.74
C GLY A 275 -0.42 -15.34 -7.65
N ALA A 276 -0.82 -15.33 -6.38
CA ALA A 276 0.07 -15.21 -5.23
C ALA A 276 0.89 -16.50 -5.03
N ASP A 277 0.25 -17.66 -5.18
CA ASP A 277 0.91 -18.98 -5.06
C ASP A 277 2.03 -19.14 -6.08
N ALA A 278 1.82 -18.68 -7.32
CA ALA A 278 2.84 -18.71 -8.37
C ALA A 278 4.11 -17.91 -8.01
N LEU A 279 4.00 -16.89 -7.17
CA LEU A 279 5.13 -16.10 -6.68
C LEU A 279 5.89 -16.78 -5.54
N GLY A 280 5.35 -17.85 -4.94
CA GLY A 280 6.02 -18.65 -3.92
C GLY A 280 6.40 -17.88 -2.65
N VAL A 281 5.64 -16.83 -2.30
CA VAL A 281 5.79 -16.11 -1.03
C VAL A 281 4.94 -16.79 0.03
N ALA A 282 5.50 -16.99 1.22
CA ALA A 282 4.79 -17.49 2.40
C ALA A 282 4.54 -16.31 3.38
N PRO A 283 3.37 -15.67 3.34
CA PRO A 283 3.10 -14.51 4.21
C PRO A 283 3.04 -14.91 5.68
N ARG A 284 3.49 -14.00 6.55
CA ARG A 284 3.47 -14.17 8.00
C ARG A 284 2.08 -13.97 8.57
N GLY A 285 1.80 -14.66 9.69
CA GLY A 285 0.57 -14.47 10.46
C GLY A 285 0.51 -13.08 11.10
N PHE A 286 -0.72 -12.60 11.33
CA PHE A 286 -0.97 -11.25 11.81
C PHE A 286 -0.29 -10.94 13.14
N ASP A 287 -0.26 -11.90 14.08
CA ASP A 287 0.39 -11.72 15.39
C ASP A 287 1.91 -11.54 15.27
N GLU A 288 2.54 -12.23 14.32
CA GLU A 288 3.97 -12.05 14.03
C GLU A 288 4.23 -10.68 13.40
N VAL A 289 3.39 -10.27 12.45
CA VAL A 289 3.47 -8.95 11.82
C VAL A 289 3.34 -7.83 12.85
N LEU A 290 2.42 -7.96 13.83
CA LEU A 290 2.28 -6.99 14.92
C LEU A 290 3.52 -6.93 15.80
N ARG A 291 4.11 -8.08 16.15
CA ARG A 291 5.36 -8.12 16.96
C ARG A 291 6.51 -7.42 16.23
N LEU A 292 6.67 -7.68 14.93
CA LEU A 292 7.70 -7.03 14.12
C LEU A 292 7.49 -5.52 14.04
N ALA A 293 6.25 -5.06 13.82
CA ALA A 293 5.93 -3.64 13.76
C ALA A 293 6.17 -2.91 15.09
N LEU A 294 5.84 -3.54 16.23
CA LEU A 294 6.11 -3.01 17.57
C LEU A 294 7.62 -2.94 17.84
N ALA A 295 8.39 -3.96 17.45
CA ALA A 295 9.85 -3.98 17.62
C ALA A 295 10.54 -2.90 16.78
N GLU A 296 10.08 -2.67 15.53
CA GLU A 296 10.59 -1.60 14.66
C GLU A 296 10.40 -0.21 15.29
N GLU A 297 9.25 0.04 15.95
CA GLU A 297 8.99 1.32 16.63
C GLU A 297 9.94 1.57 17.81
N VAL A 298 10.28 0.53 18.56
CA VAL A 298 11.19 0.65 19.73
C VAL A 298 12.64 0.86 19.28
N GLY A 299 13.03 0.32 18.12
CA GLY A 299 14.39 0.46 17.58
C GLY A 299 14.68 1.80 16.89
N VAL A 300 13.66 2.63 16.66
CA VAL A 300 13.75 3.97 16.03
C VAL A 300 13.71 5.10 17.06
N GLY A 301 13.57 4.79 18.36
CA GLY A 301 13.52 5.75 19.50
C GLY A 301 14.89 6.08 20.09
#